data_9ab656b2d513312c48dfe1ef49c0ae65
#
_entry.id   9ab656b2d513312c48dfe1ef49c0ae65
#
_cell.length_a   1.000
_cell.length_b   1.000
_cell.length_c   1.000
_cell.angle_alpha   90.00
_cell.angle_beta   90.00
_cell.angle_gamma   90.00
#
_symmetry.space_group_name_H-M   'P 1'
#
loop_
_entity.id
_entity.type
_entity.pdbx_description
1 polymer ?
#
loop_
_entity_poly.entity_id
_entity_poly.type
_entity_poly.pdbx_seq_one_letter_code
_entity_poly.pdbx_strand_id
1 'polypeptide(L)'
;MDAFLVLLNACLLGIAYGFAEESKMIDEVKEFDDILKEENALAVLFTQTCCTCTDCVEAEVLLGGMSKELEDNLGILVLRVKEPALKSRYGIKKVPALAFIRDNKTAIYDGQFEFEALYYWMQDNRQPLTTDLDDSNFEHLTQAATGATTGDWLVMFHDGTCCKSREQIHLEDAGIKLRGRVNVASVDIRIAPETTKRFKVSSCPHIIFFRHQKLYRFSLPDITSKTLRKFSEGFYKNSKAEVVPLPASFFDKLTDKTVSFLEHNQMVFIIILVVTIIFGTFLLIYSAFKPDPHTKTE
;
A
#
# COMPACT_ATOMS: atom_id res chain seq x y z
N MET A 1 44.84 21.00 -16.19
CA MET A 1 45.57 20.29 -15.11
C MET A 1 45.12 20.73 -13.74
N ASP A 2 44.53 21.92 -13.62
CA ASP A 2 44.15 22.52 -12.31
C ASP A 2 42.82 22.03 -11.74
N ALA A 3 41.84 21.66 -12.56
CA ALA A 3 40.55 21.17 -12.08
C ALA A 3 40.66 19.80 -11.38
N PHE A 4 41.56 18.94 -11.85
CA PHE A 4 41.76 17.59 -11.23
C PHE A 4 42.45 17.69 -9.87
N LEU A 5 43.35 18.66 -9.71
CA LEU A 5 44.04 18.93 -8.41
C LEU A 5 43.05 19.54 -7.39
N VAL A 6 42.11 20.37 -7.82
CA VAL A 6 41.07 20.95 -6.94
C VAL A 6 40.10 19.88 -6.47
N LEU A 7 39.69 18.94 -7.34
CA LEU A 7 38.82 17.81 -6.99
C LEU A 7 39.52 16.79 -6.07
N LEU A 8 40.83 16.54 -6.29
CA LEU A 8 41.59 15.66 -5.41
C LEU A 8 41.78 16.31 -4.02
N ASN A 9 42.03 17.61 -3.95
CA ASN A 9 42.06 18.35 -2.68
C ASN A 9 40.70 18.41 -1.98
N ALA A 10 39.60 18.54 -2.71
CA ALA A 10 38.26 18.50 -2.12
C ALA A 10 37.93 17.10 -1.54
N CYS A 11 38.35 16.01 -2.19
CA CYS A 11 38.23 14.65 -1.63
C CYS A 11 39.10 14.44 -0.40
N LEU A 12 40.33 15.00 -0.38
CA LEU A 12 41.25 14.91 0.75
C LEU A 12 40.87 15.89 1.89
N LEU A 13 40.33 17.06 1.59
CA LEU A 13 39.86 18.05 2.54
C LEU A 13 38.48 17.70 3.11
N GLY A 14 37.64 16.97 2.41
CA GLY A 14 36.39 16.40 2.94
C GLY A 14 36.61 15.40 4.09
N ILE A 15 37.82 14.83 4.16
CA ILE A 15 38.28 14.01 5.30
C ILE A 15 38.74 14.89 6.47
N ALA A 16 39.17 16.14 6.21
CA ALA A 16 39.80 17.03 7.18
C ALA A 16 38.87 18.09 7.81
N TYR A 17 37.75 18.39 7.19
CA TYR A 17 36.72 19.27 7.77
C TYR A 17 35.54 18.42 8.18
N GLY A 18 35.26 18.36 9.49
CA GLY A 18 34.20 17.61 10.13
C GLY A 18 32.76 17.94 9.69
N PHE A 19 32.51 18.08 8.38
CA PHE A 19 31.18 18.22 7.78
C PHE A 19 30.44 16.90 7.63
N ALA A 20 31.02 15.79 8.11
CA ALA A 20 30.44 14.44 7.96
C ALA A 20 29.69 13.96 9.21
N GLU A 21 29.55 14.77 10.28
CA GLU A 21 29.12 14.27 11.59
C GLU A 21 27.61 14.22 11.79
N GLU A 22 26.79 14.84 10.92
CA GLU A 22 25.33 14.95 11.13
C GLU A 22 24.47 13.97 10.30
N SER A 23 25.01 13.27 9.31
CA SER A 23 24.25 12.24 8.57
C SER A 23 24.89 10.87 8.68
N LYS A 24 24.15 9.89 9.21
CA LYS A 24 24.64 8.54 9.46
C LYS A 24 24.87 7.79 8.16
N MET A 25 26.09 7.19 7.99
CA MET A 25 26.40 6.27 6.89
C MET A 25 25.94 4.87 7.25
N ILE A 26 25.25 4.21 6.34
CA ILE A 26 24.76 2.83 6.48
C ILE A 26 25.45 1.94 5.45
N ASP A 27 26.17 0.96 5.94
CA ASP A 27 26.90 -0.01 5.13
C ASP A 27 26.30 -1.43 5.21
N GLU A 28 25.38 -1.68 6.15
CA GLU A 28 24.75 -2.98 6.36
C GLU A 28 23.22 -2.92 6.26
N VAL A 29 22.63 -3.91 5.58
CA VAL A 29 21.17 -4.05 5.43
C VAL A 29 20.46 -4.19 6.78
N LYS A 30 21.07 -4.93 7.73
CA LYS A 30 20.49 -5.17 9.04
C LYS A 30 20.37 -3.88 9.85
N GLU A 31 21.41 -3.07 9.87
CA GLU A 31 21.41 -1.77 10.54
C GLU A 31 20.33 -0.86 9.98
N PHE A 32 20.18 -0.83 8.65
CA PHE A 32 19.11 -0.08 7.99
C PHE A 32 17.73 -0.55 8.43
N ASP A 33 17.50 -1.88 8.44
CA ASP A 33 16.22 -2.46 8.83
C ASP A 33 15.87 -2.20 10.31
N ASP A 34 16.86 -2.08 11.18
CA ASP A 34 16.66 -1.75 12.60
C ASP A 34 16.28 -0.26 12.76
N ILE A 35 16.98 0.65 12.09
CA ILE A 35 16.62 2.09 12.08
C ILE A 35 15.22 2.30 11.50
N LEU A 36 14.86 1.58 10.43
CA LEU A 36 13.55 1.69 9.79
C LEU A 36 12.38 1.30 10.72
N LYS A 37 12.65 0.50 11.78
CA LYS A 37 11.62 0.14 12.78
C LYS A 37 11.49 1.19 13.89
N GLU A 38 12.57 1.90 14.17
CA GLU A 38 12.65 2.86 15.27
C GLU A 38 12.19 4.25 14.83
N GLU A 39 12.47 4.64 13.59
CA GLU A 39 12.24 5.97 13.07
C GLU A 39 11.00 6.07 12.19
N ASN A 40 10.21 7.11 12.40
CA ASN A 40 8.97 7.33 11.63
C ASN A 40 9.22 7.97 10.27
N ALA A 41 10.29 8.77 10.12
CA ALA A 41 10.58 9.49 8.88
C ALA A 41 12.08 9.51 8.59
N LEU A 42 12.46 9.00 7.42
CA LEU A 42 13.83 8.88 6.97
C LEU A 42 14.02 9.52 5.59
N ALA A 43 15.02 10.37 5.45
CA ALA A 43 15.55 10.84 4.17
C ALA A 43 16.80 10.02 3.83
N VAL A 44 16.69 9.10 2.88
CA VAL A 44 17.72 8.13 2.53
C VAL A 44 18.38 8.52 1.22
N LEU A 45 19.61 9.02 1.28
CA LEU A 45 20.42 9.31 0.11
C LEU A 45 21.17 8.07 -0.35
N PHE A 46 20.81 7.57 -1.51
CA PHE A 46 21.57 6.53 -2.20
C PHE A 46 22.70 7.17 -3.01
N THR A 47 23.91 6.75 -2.72
CA THR A 47 25.14 7.33 -3.25
C THR A 47 26.15 6.25 -3.64
N GLN A 48 27.31 6.65 -4.13
CA GLN A 48 28.46 5.77 -4.38
C GLN A 48 29.77 6.48 -4.01
N THR A 49 30.87 5.77 -4.07
CA THR A 49 32.18 6.29 -3.68
C THR A 49 32.56 7.56 -4.47
N CYS A 50 33.00 8.58 -3.78
CA CYS A 50 33.20 9.95 -4.28
C CYS A 50 34.06 10.09 -5.55
N CYS A 51 35.02 9.19 -5.78
CA CYS A 51 35.93 9.30 -6.94
C CYS A 51 35.28 8.99 -8.29
N THR A 52 34.02 8.53 -8.31
CA THR A 52 33.29 8.11 -9.52
C THR A 52 32.00 8.89 -9.79
N CYS A 53 31.60 9.80 -8.88
CA CYS A 53 30.33 10.52 -8.98
C CYS A 53 30.44 11.90 -8.31
N THR A 54 30.63 12.95 -9.11
CA THR A 54 30.65 14.36 -8.63
C THR A 54 29.33 14.78 -8.06
N ASP A 55 28.21 14.48 -8.75
CA ASP A 55 26.85 14.81 -8.33
C ASP A 55 26.51 14.15 -6.97
N CYS A 56 27.09 12.97 -6.68
CA CYS A 56 26.91 12.30 -5.38
C CYS A 56 27.55 13.11 -4.25
N VAL A 57 28.71 13.68 -4.47
CA VAL A 57 29.41 14.51 -3.47
C VAL A 57 28.59 15.77 -3.17
N GLU A 58 28.10 16.43 -4.21
CA GLU A 58 27.25 17.62 -4.05
C GLU A 58 25.97 17.29 -3.27
N ALA A 59 25.31 16.17 -3.59
CA ALA A 59 24.12 15.71 -2.86
C ALA A 59 24.43 15.34 -1.40
N GLU A 60 25.58 14.72 -1.13
CA GLU A 60 26.01 14.39 0.25
C GLU A 60 26.27 15.65 1.09
N VAL A 61 26.95 16.63 0.50
CA VAL A 61 27.21 17.94 1.16
C VAL A 61 25.91 18.68 1.43
N LEU A 62 25.02 18.74 0.44
CA LEU A 62 23.74 19.40 0.57
C LEU A 62 22.89 18.78 1.69
N LEU A 63 22.66 17.46 1.64
CA LEU A 63 21.85 16.76 2.65
C LEU A 63 22.51 16.74 4.03
N GLY A 64 23.84 16.65 4.11
CA GLY A 64 24.56 16.78 5.36
C GLY A 64 24.35 18.15 5.99
N GLY A 65 24.41 19.21 5.19
CA GLY A 65 24.21 20.59 5.67
C GLY A 65 22.79 20.90 6.13
N MET A 66 21.79 20.16 5.62
CA MET A 66 20.38 20.34 6.03
C MET A 66 19.88 19.29 7.03
N SER A 67 20.70 18.31 7.41
CA SER A 67 20.27 17.19 8.26
C SER A 67 19.71 17.65 9.61
N LYS A 68 20.41 18.57 10.29
CA LYS A 68 19.95 19.12 11.55
C LYS A 68 18.63 19.90 11.45
N GLU A 69 18.48 20.70 10.41
CA GLU A 69 17.23 21.44 10.16
C GLU A 69 16.06 20.50 9.85
N LEU A 70 16.30 19.43 9.10
CA LEU A 70 15.30 18.41 8.81
C LEU A 70 14.89 17.66 10.07
N GLU A 71 15.84 17.32 10.94
CA GLU A 71 15.57 16.65 12.20
C GLU A 71 14.82 17.57 13.17
N ASP A 72 15.32 18.77 13.43
CA ASP A 72 14.76 19.73 14.40
C ASP A 72 13.35 20.22 13.99
N ASN A 73 13.13 20.51 12.70
CA ASN A 73 11.89 21.12 12.22
C ASN A 73 10.86 20.10 11.74
N LEU A 74 11.31 19.00 11.13
CA LEU A 74 10.44 18.04 10.47
C LEU A 74 10.47 16.65 11.11
N GLY A 75 11.41 16.37 12.02
CA GLY A 75 11.61 15.04 12.61
C GLY A 75 12.04 14.00 11.57
N ILE A 76 12.88 14.43 10.61
CA ILE A 76 13.36 13.57 9.52
C ILE A 76 14.84 13.26 9.75
N LEU A 77 15.17 12.00 9.98
CA LEU A 77 16.55 11.54 10.08
C LEU A 77 17.17 11.33 8.70
N VAL A 78 18.36 11.87 8.47
CA VAL A 78 19.08 11.74 7.21
C VAL A 78 20.06 10.59 7.25
N LEU A 79 19.93 9.64 6.31
CA LEU A 79 20.81 8.50 6.14
C LEU A 79 21.52 8.53 4.78
N ARG A 80 22.75 8.06 4.74
CA ARG A 80 23.51 7.83 3.50
C ARG A 80 23.72 6.33 3.30
N VAL A 81 23.41 5.83 2.11
CA VAL A 81 23.46 4.40 1.79
C VAL A 81 24.28 4.16 0.53
N LYS A 82 25.29 3.30 0.64
CA LYS A 82 26.10 2.82 -0.51
C LYS A 82 25.81 1.36 -0.85
N GLU A 83 25.10 0.64 0.02
CA GLU A 83 24.86 -0.79 -0.09
C GLU A 83 24.03 -1.15 -1.35
N PRO A 84 24.57 -1.97 -2.27
CA PRO A 84 23.90 -2.34 -3.52
C PRO A 84 22.56 -3.09 -3.32
N ALA A 85 22.47 -3.90 -2.25
CA ALA A 85 21.25 -4.66 -1.95
C ALA A 85 20.09 -3.72 -1.61
N LEU A 86 20.32 -2.64 -0.87
CA LEU A 86 19.33 -1.61 -0.58
C LEU A 86 18.95 -0.83 -1.83
N LYS A 87 19.90 -0.44 -2.68
CA LYS A 87 19.59 0.17 -3.98
C LYS A 87 18.65 -0.70 -4.82
N SER A 88 18.93 -2.00 -4.87
CA SER A 88 18.07 -2.97 -5.58
C SER A 88 16.68 -3.08 -4.96
N ARG A 89 16.57 -3.11 -3.60
CA ARG A 89 15.31 -3.17 -2.86
C ARG A 89 14.39 -2.01 -3.23
N TYR A 90 14.94 -0.80 -3.27
CA TYR A 90 14.19 0.43 -3.60
C TYR A 90 14.11 0.72 -5.11
N GLY A 91 14.66 -0.14 -5.96
CA GLY A 91 14.63 0.04 -7.40
C GLY A 91 15.47 1.20 -7.94
N ILE A 92 16.47 1.65 -7.16
CA ILE A 92 17.36 2.76 -7.51
C ILE A 92 18.31 2.32 -8.63
N LYS A 93 18.16 2.92 -9.81
CA LYS A 93 18.97 2.61 -10.99
C LYS A 93 20.13 3.59 -11.19
N LYS A 94 19.97 4.82 -10.74
CA LYS A 94 20.95 5.90 -10.87
C LYS A 94 21.15 6.56 -9.52
N VAL A 95 22.35 7.03 -9.26
CA VAL A 95 22.72 7.82 -8.09
C VAL A 95 23.30 9.17 -8.54
N PRO A 96 23.17 10.24 -7.73
CA PRO A 96 22.47 10.27 -6.44
C PRO A 96 20.96 10.10 -6.60
N ALA A 97 20.32 9.47 -5.60
CA ALA A 97 18.87 9.36 -5.53
C ALA A 97 18.42 9.50 -4.07
N LEU A 98 17.37 10.26 -3.83
CA LEU A 98 16.79 10.43 -2.50
C LEU A 98 15.47 9.67 -2.40
N ALA A 99 15.39 8.76 -1.42
CA ALA A 99 14.14 8.14 -0.99
C ALA A 99 13.68 8.77 0.31
N PHE A 100 12.41 9.17 0.37
CA PHE A 100 11.76 9.62 1.58
C PHE A 100 10.82 8.52 2.09
N ILE A 101 11.16 7.96 3.25
CA ILE A 101 10.40 6.87 3.88
C ILE A 101 9.68 7.45 5.09
N ARG A 102 8.36 7.25 5.16
CA ARG A 102 7.50 7.65 6.28
C ARG A 102 6.30 6.73 6.38
N ASP A 103 5.93 6.33 7.59
CA ASP A 103 4.80 5.42 7.86
C ASP A 103 4.81 4.17 6.95
N ASN A 104 5.98 3.54 6.77
CA ASN A 104 6.21 2.39 5.88
C ASN A 104 5.91 2.65 4.37
N LYS A 105 5.71 3.91 3.97
CA LYS A 105 5.56 4.29 2.56
C LYS A 105 6.81 5.02 2.10
N THR A 106 7.23 4.73 0.89
CA THR A 106 8.44 5.31 0.29
C THR A 106 8.10 6.09 -0.96
N ALA A 107 8.63 7.29 -1.07
CA ALA A 107 8.62 8.09 -2.29
C ALA A 107 10.04 8.37 -2.75
N ILE A 108 10.24 8.42 -4.06
CA ILE A 108 11.54 8.77 -4.66
C ILE A 108 11.46 10.21 -5.18
N TYR A 109 12.40 11.02 -4.74
CA TYR A 109 12.53 12.38 -5.24
C TYR A 109 13.02 12.40 -6.68
N ASP A 110 12.35 13.17 -7.53
CA ASP A 110 12.67 13.29 -8.95
C ASP A 110 12.96 14.75 -9.38
N GLY A 111 13.14 15.65 -8.41
CA GLY A 111 13.49 17.06 -8.64
C GLY A 111 15.00 17.31 -8.66
N GLN A 112 15.36 18.58 -8.64
CA GLN A 112 16.75 19.03 -8.57
C GLN A 112 17.23 18.99 -7.12
N PHE A 113 18.50 18.61 -6.91
CA PHE A 113 19.13 18.60 -5.60
C PHE A 113 19.51 20.05 -5.21
N GLU A 114 18.52 20.78 -4.74
CA GLU A 114 18.62 22.14 -4.20
C GLU A 114 17.97 22.19 -2.82
N PHE A 115 18.50 22.99 -1.92
CA PHE A 115 18.06 23.06 -0.52
C PHE A 115 16.55 23.30 -0.40
N GLU A 116 16.07 24.38 -0.98
CA GLU A 116 14.66 24.76 -0.88
C GLU A 116 13.72 23.72 -1.53
N ALA A 117 14.12 23.21 -2.70
CA ALA A 117 13.32 22.23 -3.42
C ALA A 117 13.17 20.93 -2.62
N LEU A 118 14.26 20.44 -2.00
CA LEU A 118 14.26 19.25 -1.16
C LEU A 118 13.46 19.46 0.12
N TYR A 119 13.71 20.57 0.82
CA TYR A 119 13.06 20.90 2.09
C TYR A 119 11.54 20.98 1.94
N TYR A 120 11.05 21.79 1.00
CA TYR A 120 9.61 21.92 0.75
C TYR A 120 8.99 20.65 0.23
N TRP A 121 9.70 19.89 -0.64
CA TRP A 121 9.18 18.62 -1.10
C TRP A 121 9.00 17.62 0.05
N MET A 122 9.95 17.51 0.98
CA MET A 122 9.81 16.64 2.15
C MET A 122 8.71 17.16 3.10
N GLN A 123 8.64 18.47 3.32
CA GLN A 123 7.59 19.08 4.13
C GLN A 123 6.19 18.81 3.57
N ASP A 124 5.98 19.00 2.27
CA ASP A 124 4.69 18.78 1.61
C ASP A 124 4.29 17.30 1.56
N ASN A 125 5.26 16.39 1.61
CA ASN A 125 5.05 14.95 1.54
C ASN A 125 5.26 14.22 2.87
N ARG A 126 5.18 14.91 4.01
CA ARG A 126 5.27 14.29 5.34
C ARG A 126 4.25 13.19 5.56
N GLN A 127 3.03 13.41 5.07
CA GLN A 127 1.99 12.39 5.13
C GLN A 127 1.99 11.57 3.83
N PRO A 128 1.93 10.24 3.91
CA PRO A 128 1.76 9.40 2.74
C PRO A 128 0.48 9.73 1.97
N LEU A 129 0.53 9.60 0.66
CA LEU A 129 -0.63 9.79 -0.22
C LEU A 129 -1.40 8.49 -0.43
N THR A 130 -0.73 7.35 -0.29
CA THR A 130 -1.36 6.03 -0.43
C THR A 130 -2.10 5.66 0.85
N THR A 131 -3.43 5.56 0.76
CA THR A 131 -4.31 5.12 1.84
C THR A 131 -4.38 3.60 1.87
N ASP A 132 -4.25 2.98 3.04
CA ASP A 132 -4.48 1.54 3.19
C ASP A 132 -5.98 1.26 3.37
N LEU A 133 -6.52 0.41 2.50
CA LEU A 133 -7.93 0.03 2.49
C LEU A 133 -8.10 -1.45 2.84
N ASP A 134 -9.17 -1.73 3.57
CA ASP A 134 -9.61 -3.06 3.96
C ASP A 134 -11.13 -3.25 3.75
N ASP A 135 -11.66 -4.40 4.17
CA ASP A 135 -13.09 -4.69 4.03
C ASP A 135 -13.99 -3.74 4.83
N SER A 136 -13.47 -3.10 5.88
CA SER A 136 -14.24 -2.22 6.77
C SER A 136 -14.33 -0.79 6.23
N ASN A 137 -13.28 -0.29 5.59
CA ASN A 137 -13.15 1.12 5.21
C ASN A 137 -13.25 1.36 3.69
N PHE A 138 -13.11 0.33 2.84
CA PHE A 138 -13.07 0.47 1.38
C PHE A 138 -14.25 1.28 0.85
N GLU A 139 -15.48 0.83 1.09
CA GLU A 139 -16.67 1.51 0.53
C GLU A 139 -16.92 2.84 1.23
N HIS A 140 -16.62 2.93 2.54
CA HIS A 140 -16.76 4.17 3.30
C HIS A 140 -15.91 5.31 2.73
N LEU A 141 -14.65 5.01 2.40
CA LEU A 141 -13.71 6.01 1.89
C LEU A 141 -13.85 6.25 0.39
N THR A 142 -14.01 5.18 -0.41
CA THR A 142 -14.03 5.29 -1.87
C THR A 142 -15.39 5.63 -2.43
N GLN A 143 -16.48 5.19 -1.79
CA GLN A 143 -17.85 5.27 -2.27
C GLN A 143 -17.99 4.78 -3.74
N ALA A 144 -17.20 3.76 -4.08
CA ALA A 144 -17.03 3.30 -5.45
C ALA A 144 -18.34 2.84 -6.08
N ALA A 145 -19.22 2.19 -5.31
CA ALA A 145 -20.52 1.70 -5.79
C ALA A 145 -21.56 2.81 -5.98
N THR A 146 -21.52 3.85 -5.15
CA THR A 146 -22.49 4.95 -5.21
C THR A 146 -22.05 6.06 -6.16
N GLY A 147 -20.78 6.09 -6.55
CA GLY A 147 -20.19 7.06 -7.46
C GLY A 147 -20.18 8.46 -6.91
N ALA A 148 -20.10 8.57 -5.60
CA ALA A 148 -20.31 9.81 -4.93
C ALA A 148 -19.08 10.72 -4.86
N THR A 149 -19.07 11.53 -3.88
CA THR A 149 -18.38 12.77 -3.64
C THR A 149 -16.89 12.66 -3.31
N THR A 150 -16.35 11.45 -3.15
CA THR A 150 -14.94 11.24 -2.72
C THR A 150 -13.91 11.36 -3.83
N GLY A 151 -14.37 11.51 -5.08
CA GLY A 151 -13.51 11.64 -6.27
C GLY A 151 -13.10 10.30 -6.88
N ASP A 152 -12.11 10.36 -7.77
CA ASP A 152 -11.57 9.20 -8.46
C ASP A 152 -10.54 8.49 -7.59
N TRP A 153 -10.44 7.16 -7.71
CA TRP A 153 -9.53 6.34 -6.92
C TRP A 153 -8.71 5.39 -7.79
N LEU A 154 -7.40 5.38 -7.59
CA LEU A 154 -6.49 4.39 -8.14
C LEU A 154 -6.07 3.44 -7.02
N VAL A 155 -6.49 2.19 -7.11
CA VAL A 155 -6.30 1.19 -6.04
C VAL A 155 -5.43 0.04 -6.53
N MET A 156 -4.37 -0.27 -5.79
CA MET A 156 -3.49 -1.42 -6.01
C MET A 156 -3.81 -2.53 -5.01
N PHE A 157 -4.15 -3.69 -5.52
CA PHE A 157 -4.29 -4.92 -4.74
C PHE A 157 -2.98 -5.69 -4.72
N HIS A 158 -2.51 -6.08 -3.54
CA HIS A 158 -1.26 -6.79 -3.31
C HIS A 158 -1.40 -7.81 -2.17
N ASP A 159 -0.44 -8.73 -2.02
CA ASP A 159 -0.39 -9.70 -0.92
C ASP A 159 0.88 -9.58 -0.07
N GLY A 160 1.62 -8.49 -0.23
CA GLY A 160 2.90 -8.28 0.45
C GLY A 160 4.06 -9.12 -0.12
N THR A 161 3.78 -10.18 -0.88
CA THR A 161 4.79 -11.03 -1.53
C THR A 161 4.86 -10.78 -3.04
N CYS A 162 3.73 -10.55 -3.69
CA CYS A 162 3.64 -10.28 -5.12
C CYS A 162 4.15 -8.90 -5.53
N CYS A 163 4.00 -7.93 -4.64
CA CYS A 163 4.53 -6.58 -4.83
C CYS A 163 5.81 -6.45 -4.04
N LYS A 164 6.92 -6.44 -4.74
CA LYS A 164 8.16 -5.93 -4.17
C LYS A 164 7.93 -4.48 -3.81
N SER A 165 8.68 -3.95 -2.87
CA SER A 165 8.61 -2.54 -2.44
C SER A 165 8.52 -1.54 -3.59
N ARG A 166 9.03 -1.90 -4.76
CA ARG A 166 9.07 -1.07 -5.97
C ARG A 166 7.69 -0.66 -6.50
N GLU A 167 6.74 -1.58 -6.59
CA GLU A 167 5.41 -1.28 -7.13
C GLU A 167 4.64 -0.36 -6.18
N GLN A 168 4.83 -0.54 -4.87
CA GLN A 168 4.27 0.34 -3.83
C GLN A 168 4.90 1.73 -3.88
N ILE A 169 6.22 1.82 -4.09
CA ILE A 169 6.92 3.10 -4.31
C ILE A 169 6.34 3.82 -5.53
N HIS A 170 6.15 3.10 -6.64
CA HIS A 170 5.57 3.70 -7.84
C HIS A 170 4.13 4.18 -7.63
N LEU A 171 3.36 3.50 -6.78
CA LEU A 171 2.00 3.94 -6.42
C LEU A 171 2.05 5.24 -5.61
N GLU A 172 2.92 5.30 -4.60
CA GLU A 172 3.11 6.49 -3.77
C GLU A 172 3.60 7.68 -4.59
N ASP A 173 4.62 7.49 -5.46
CA ASP A 173 5.09 8.52 -6.38
C ASP A 173 4.00 9.00 -7.33
N ALA A 174 3.14 8.08 -7.81
CA ALA A 174 1.99 8.45 -8.63
C ALA A 174 0.99 9.28 -7.82
N GLY A 175 0.74 8.94 -6.57
CA GLY A 175 -0.11 9.68 -5.64
C GLY A 175 0.36 11.12 -5.44
N ILE A 176 1.66 11.32 -5.24
CA ILE A 176 2.25 12.66 -5.13
C ILE A 176 1.97 13.49 -6.40
N LYS A 177 2.15 12.89 -7.58
CA LYS A 177 1.90 13.57 -8.86
C LYS A 177 0.40 13.77 -9.17
N LEU A 178 -0.48 12.99 -8.56
CA LEU A 178 -1.94 13.03 -8.74
C LEU A 178 -2.66 13.79 -7.63
N ARG A 179 -1.93 14.33 -6.66
CA ARG A 179 -2.49 15.05 -5.50
C ARG A 179 -3.59 16.03 -5.89
N GLY A 180 -4.73 15.97 -5.20
CA GLY A 180 -5.90 16.79 -5.44
C GLY A 180 -6.71 16.45 -6.70
N ARG A 181 -6.31 15.42 -7.49
CA ARG A 181 -7.02 15.00 -8.70
C ARG A 181 -7.50 13.55 -8.63
N VAL A 182 -6.69 12.66 -8.09
CA VAL A 182 -7.00 11.24 -7.94
C VAL A 182 -6.45 10.78 -6.59
N ASN A 183 -7.28 10.10 -5.83
CA ASN A 183 -6.84 9.44 -4.60
C ASN A 183 -6.15 8.13 -4.93
N VAL A 184 -5.11 7.79 -4.19
CA VAL A 184 -4.41 6.52 -4.35
C VAL A 184 -4.52 5.66 -3.10
N ALA A 185 -4.67 4.35 -3.29
CA ALA A 185 -4.83 3.43 -2.18
C ALA A 185 -4.20 2.06 -2.47
N SER A 186 -3.87 1.35 -1.39
CA SER A 186 -3.43 -0.04 -1.43
C SER A 186 -4.38 -0.94 -0.64
N VAL A 187 -4.59 -2.16 -1.13
CA VAL A 187 -5.40 -3.21 -0.50
C VAL A 187 -4.55 -4.47 -0.37
N ASP A 188 -4.30 -4.92 0.84
CA ASP A 188 -3.71 -6.24 1.06
C ASP A 188 -4.82 -7.30 0.96
N ILE A 189 -4.73 -8.15 -0.06
CA ILE A 189 -5.76 -9.18 -0.34
C ILE A 189 -5.90 -10.22 0.77
N ARG A 190 -4.90 -10.33 1.66
CA ARG A 190 -4.93 -11.27 2.80
C ARG A 190 -5.81 -10.75 3.93
N ILE A 191 -5.91 -9.43 4.09
CA ILE A 191 -6.70 -8.78 5.15
C ILE A 191 -8.04 -8.24 4.64
N ALA A 192 -8.21 -8.17 3.31
CA ALA A 192 -9.43 -7.69 2.66
C ALA A 192 -10.04 -8.74 1.70
N PRO A 193 -10.42 -9.94 2.19
CA PRO A 193 -10.91 -11.01 1.34
C PRO A 193 -12.28 -10.72 0.70
N GLU A 194 -13.17 -9.99 1.37
CA GLU A 194 -14.48 -9.61 0.83
C GLU A 194 -14.33 -8.65 -0.36
N THR A 195 -13.49 -7.63 -0.20
CA THR A 195 -13.16 -6.66 -1.24
C THR A 195 -12.47 -7.34 -2.42
N THR A 196 -11.52 -8.24 -2.14
CA THR A 196 -10.81 -9.04 -3.14
C THR A 196 -11.78 -9.90 -3.98
N LYS A 197 -12.69 -10.61 -3.32
CA LYS A 197 -13.74 -11.45 -3.96
C LYS A 197 -14.69 -10.57 -4.78
N ARG A 198 -15.13 -9.43 -4.24
CA ARG A 198 -16.03 -8.47 -4.89
C ARG A 198 -15.50 -7.98 -6.24
N PHE A 199 -14.22 -7.62 -6.29
CA PHE A 199 -13.58 -7.14 -7.52
C PHE A 199 -12.94 -8.24 -8.37
N LYS A 200 -13.12 -9.51 -7.99
CA LYS A 200 -12.58 -10.68 -8.72
C LYS A 200 -11.08 -10.57 -8.96
N VAL A 201 -10.34 -10.15 -7.94
CA VAL A 201 -8.88 -10.08 -7.99
C VAL A 201 -8.33 -11.47 -7.77
N SER A 202 -7.74 -12.08 -8.80
CA SER A 202 -7.18 -13.43 -8.78
C SER A 202 -5.66 -13.48 -8.85
N SER A 203 -5.03 -12.35 -9.17
CA SER A 203 -3.58 -12.22 -9.29
C SER A 203 -3.14 -10.88 -8.75
N CYS A 204 -1.91 -10.78 -8.30
CA CYS A 204 -1.34 -9.53 -7.84
C CYS A 204 0.06 -9.28 -8.43
N PRO A 205 0.48 -8.05 -8.58
CA PRO A 205 -0.27 -6.83 -8.32
C PRO A 205 -1.44 -6.63 -9.29
N HIS A 206 -2.59 -6.19 -8.79
CA HIS A 206 -3.73 -5.87 -9.62
C HIS A 206 -4.17 -4.43 -9.35
N ILE A 207 -4.31 -3.61 -10.39
CA ILE A 207 -4.61 -2.20 -10.24
C ILE A 207 -5.95 -1.90 -10.90
N ILE A 208 -6.81 -1.21 -10.16
CA ILE A 208 -8.13 -0.79 -10.60
C ILE A 208 -8.29 0.71 -10.39
N PHE A 209 -8.78 1.40 -11.43
CA PHE A 209 -9.16 2.79 -11.36
C PHE A 209 -10.69 2.89 -11.25
N PHE A 210 -11.17 3.56 -10.20
CA PHE A 210 -12.59 3.77 -9.93
C PHE A 210 -12.98 5.20 -10.27
N ARG A 211 -14.00 5.35 -11.11
CA ARG A 211 -14.53 6.65 -11.53
C ARG A 211 -16.01 6.55 -11.91
N HIS A 212 -16.85 7.38 -11.31
CA HIS A 212 -18.28 7.47 -11.65
C HIS A 212 -19.00 6.12 -11.69
N GLN A 213 -18.94 5.32 -10.61
CA GLN A 213 -19.53 3.97 -10.48
C GLN A 213 -19.00 2.94 -11.48
N LYS A 214 -17.91 3.25 -12.16
CA LYS A 214 -17.24 2.35 -13.09
C LYS A 214 -15.84 2.02 -12.57
N LEU A 215 -15.40 0.83 -12.90
CA LEU A 215 -14.03 0.40 -12.68
C LEU A 215 -13.35 0.13 -14.02
N TYR A 216 -12.07 0.40 -14.05
CA TYR A 216 -11.20 0.20 -15.20
C TYR A 216 -9.95 -0.53 -14.74
N ARG A 217 -9.68 -1.71 -15.33
CA ARG A 217 -8.51 -2.50 -14.98
C ARG A 217 -7.28 -1.97 -15.70
N PHE A 218 -6.20 -1.83 -14.96
CA PHE A 218 -4.92 -1.40 -15.52
C PHE A 218 -4.41 -2.43 -16.54
N SER A 219 -4.08 -1.97 -17.73
CA SER A 219 -3.71 -2.83 -18.87
C SER A 219 -2.38 -2.46 -19.52
N LEU A 220 -1.62 -1.53 -18.94
CA LEU A 220 -0.32 -1.16 -19.46
C LEU A 220 0.75 -2.19 -19.03
N PRO A 221 1.81 -2.41 -19.82
CA PRO A 221 2.77 -3.49 -19.60
C PRO A 221 3.60 -3.33 -18.33
N ASP A 222 3.93 -2.10 -17.96
CA ASP A 222 4.82 -1.81 -16.83
C ASP A 222 4.10 -0.99 -15.76
N ILE A 223 4.30 -1.37 -14.49
CA ILE A 223 3.85 -0.61 -13.33
C ILE A 223 4.95 0.37 -12.94
N THR A 224 4.78 1.63 -13.32
CA THR A 224 5.65 2.74 -12.96
C THR A 224 4.81 3.94 -12.57
N SER A 225 5.35 4.89 -11.78
CA SER A 225 4.62 6.12 -11.42
C SER A 225 4.10 6.87 -12.66
N LYS A 226 4.88 6.88 -13.74
CA LYS A 226 4.51 7.51 -15.01
C LYS A 226 3.33 6.80 -15.70
N THR A 227 3.32 5.46 -15.74
CA THR A 227 2.24 4.69 -16.38
C THR A 227 0.98 4.72 -15.56
N LEU A 228 1.09 4.65 -14.22
CA LEU A 228 -0.03 4.79 -13.28
C LEU A 228 -0.71 6.15 -13.44
N ARG A 229 0.09 7.24 -13.46
CA ARG A 229 -0.42 8.58 -13.69
C ARG A 229 -1.11 8.72 -15.05
N LYS A 230 -0.44 8.31 -16.13
CA LYS A 230 -1.03 8.37 -17.48
C LYS A 230 -2.34 7.59 -17.57
N PHE A 231 -2.39 6.41 -16.95
CA PHE A 231 -3.60 5.60 -16.90
C PHE A 231 -4.74 6.38 -16.26
N SER A 232 -4.54 6.90 -15.06
CA SER A 232 -5.57 7.67 -14.31
C SER A 232 -5.97 8.96 -15.01
N GLU A 233 -5.06 9.63 -15.70
CA GLU A 233 -5.32 10.89 -16.40
C GLU A 233 -6.09 10.71 -17.72
N GLY A 234 -6.04 9.53 -18.36
CA GLY A 234 -6.72 9.40 -19.66
C GLY A 234 -6.72 8.01 -20.29
N PHE A 235 -5.65 7.22 -20.11
CA PHE A 235 -5.52 5.91 -20.78
C PHE A 235 -6.55 4.88 -20.30
N TYR A 236 -7.15 5.05 -19.11
CA TYR A 236 -8.24 4.19 -18.63
C TYR A 236 -9.39 4.09 -19.63
N LYS A 237 -9.61 5.12 -20.47
CA LYS A 237 -10.65 5.14 -21.51
C LYS A 237 -10.45 4.05 -22.56
N ASN A 238 -9.24 3.51 -22.71
CA ASN A 238 -8.93 2.41 -23.62
C ASN A 238 -9.21 1.04 -22.98
N SER A 239 -9.47 0.99 -21.67
CA SER A 239 -9.84 -0.23 -20.97
C SER A 239 -11.37 -0.40 -20.96
N LYS A 240 -11.82 -1.66 -20.87
CA LYS A 240 -13.25 -1.96 -20.74
C LYS A 240 -13.78 -1.35 -19.44
N ALA A 241 -14.83 -0.55 -19.55
CA ALA A 241 -15.56 -0.06 -18.39
C ALA A 241 -16.45 -1.17 -17.82
N GLU A 242 -16.31 -1.49 -16.55
CA GLU A 242 -17.17 -2.40 -15.81
C GLU A 242 -17.95 -1.61 -14.76
N VAL A 243 -19.18 -2.03 -14.47
CA VAL A 243 -19.97 -1.43 -13.37
C VAL A 243 -19.38 -1.93 -12.04
N VAL A 244 -19.22 -1.03 -11.08
CA VAL A 244 -18.75 -1.41 -9.74
C VAL A 244 -19.79 -2.29 -9.06
N PRO A 245 -19.47 -3.54 -8.67
CA PRO A 245 -20.41 -4.38 -7.95
C PRO A 245 -20.77 -3.76 -6.59
N LEU A 246 -22.02 -3.90 -6.16
CA LEU A 246 -22.43 -3.47 -4.83
C LEU A 246 -21.69 -4.26 -3.74
N PRO A 247 -21.42 -3.66 -2.58
CA PRO A 247 -20.93 -4.42 -1.43
C PRO A 247 -21.97 -5.46 -1.01
N ALA A 248 -21.49 -6.61 -0.50
CA ALA A 248 -22.38 -7.64 0.01
C ALA A 248 -23.27 -7.10 1.14
N SER A 249 -24.59 -7.29 1.02
CA SER A 249 -25.52 -6.89 2.05
C SER A 249 -25.35 -7.75 3.31
N PHE A 250 -25.92 -7.31 4.44
CA PHE A 250 -25.94 -8.12 5.65
C PHE A 250 -26.57 -9.51 5.41
N PHE A 251 -27.63 -9.56 4.62
CA PHE A 251 -28.29 -10.83 4.26
C PHE A 251 -27.41 -11.74 3.41
N ASP A 252 -26.66 -11.16 2.45
CA ASP A 252 -25.72 -11.93 1.63
C ASP A 252 -24.62 -12.55 2.51
N LYS A 253 -24.07 -11.77 3.44
CA LYS A 253 -23.06 -12.24 4.40
C LYS A 253 -23.61 -13.33 5.32
N LEU A 254 -24.85 -13.20 5.79
CA LEU A 254 -25.50 -14.19 6.63
C LEU A 254 -25.75 -15.49 5.85
N THR A 255 -26.21 -15.37 4.61
CA THR A 255 -26.47 -16.51 3.72
C THR A 255 -25.18 -17.24 3.41
N ASP A 256 -24.11 -16.53 3.00
CA ASP A 256 -22.79 -17.11 2.73
C ASP A 256 -22.25 -17.89 3.96
N LYS A 257 -22.36 -17.31 5.17
CA LYS A 257 -21.96 -17.98 6.41
C LYS A 257 -22.80 -19.21 6.69
N THR A 258 -24.11 -19.15 6.48
CA THR A 258 -25.02 -20.27 6.71
C THR A 258 -24.74 -21.41 5.73
N VAL A 259 -24.57 -21.08 4.44
CA VAL A 259 -24.23 -22.06 3.40
C VAL A 259 -22.87 -22.72 3.70
N SER A 260 -21.86 -21.94 4.02
CA SER A 260 -20.53 -22.45 4.37
C SER A 260 -20.57 -23.33 5.63
N PHE A 261 -21.36 -22.98 6.63
CA PHE A 261 -21.57 -23.80 7.81
C PHE A 261 -22.25 -25.13 7.47
N LEU A 262 -23.28 -25.11 6.63
CA LEU A 262 -24.00 -26.32 6.19
C LEU A 262 -23.11 -27.23 5.35
N GLU A 263 -22.34 -26.68 4.43
CA GLU A 263 -21.40 -27.44 3.62
C GLU A 263 -20.31 -28.12 4.46
N HIS A 264 -19.78 -27.40 5.47
CA HIS A 264 -18.77 -27.96 6.36
C HIS A 264 -19.33 -29.01 7.32
N ASN A 265 -20.61 -28.91 7.70
CA ASN A 265 -21.26 -29.74 8.71
C ASN A 265 -22.44 -30.57 8.15
N GLN A 266 -22.32 -31.06 6.92
CA GLN A 266 -23.39 -31.83 6.24
C GLN A 266 -23.95 -32.99 7.08
N MET A 267 -23.07 -33.74 7.79
CA MET A 267 -23.48 -34.82 8.64
C MET A 267 -24.32 -34.38 9.82
N VAL A 268 -23.95 -33.24 10.45
CA VAL A 268 -24.69 -32.67 11.58
C VAL A 268 -26.09 -32.22 11.14
N PHE A 269 -26.18 -31.62 9.95
CA PHE A 269 -27.46 -31.21 9.38
C PHE A 269 -28.38 -32.41 9.09
N ILE A 270 -27.85 -33.50 8.50
CA ILE A 270 -28.60 -34.73 8.26
C ILE A 270 -29.10 -35.34 9.58
N ILE A 271 -28.28 -35.37 10.61
CA ILE A 271 -28.66 -35.88 11.95
C ILE A 271 -29.78 -35.03 12.54
N ILE A 272 -29.69 -33.69 12.50
CA ILE A 272 -30.74 -32.80 13.01
C ILE A 272 -32.05 -33.04 12.24
N LEU A 273 -32.01 -33.18 10.93
CA LEU A 273 -33.17 -33.40 10.09
C LEU A 273 -33.85 -34.74 10.43
N VAL A 274 -33.08 -35.81 10.59
CA VAL A 274 -33.59 -37.12 11.00
C VAL A 274 -34.22 -37.05 12.39
N VAL A 275 -33.56 -36.41 13.36
CA VAL A 275 -34.11 -36.27 14.72
C VAL A 275 -35.41 -35.46 14.70
N THR A 276 -35.52 -34.38 13.95
CA THR A 276 -36.73 -33.60 13.83
C THR A 276 -37.91 -34.37 13.23
N ILE A 277 -37.63 -35.19 12.21
CA ILE A 277 -38.64 -36.05 11.60
C ILE A 277 -39.12 -37.13 12.62
N ILE A 278 -38.19 -37.79 13.31
CA ILE A 278 -38.54 -38.79 14.35
C ILE A 278 -39.36 -38.16 15.44
N PHE A 279 -38.97 -36.96 15.94
CA PHE A 279 -39.69 -36.24 16.98
C PHE A 279 -41.08 -35.83 16.51
N GLY A 280 -41.22 -35.33 15.30
CA GLY A 280 -42.51 -34.94 14.70
C GLY A 280 -43.45 -36.13 14.55
N THR A 281 -42.96 -37.30 14.06
CA THR A 281 -43.75 -38.52 13.98
C THR A 281 -44.16 -39.06 15.34
N PHE A 282 -43.28 -39.00 16.35
CA PHE A 282 -43.61 -39.38 17.72
C PHE A 282 -44.72 -38.51 18.30
N LEU A 283 -44.69 -37.16 18.10
CA LEU A 283 -45.77 -36.27 18.57
C LEU A 283 -47.10 -36.56 17.89
N LEU A 284 -47.11 -36.90 16.59
CA LEU A 284 -48.33 -37.28 15.85
C LEU A 284 -48.92 -38.55 16.38
N ILE A 285 -48.10 -39.59 16.63
CA ILE A 285 -48.53 -40.87 17.22
C ILE A 285 -49.06 -40.62 18.64
N TYR A 286 -48.33 -39.86 19.47
CA TYR A 286 -48.76 -39.54 20.83
C TYR A 286 -50.10 -38.81 20.85
N SER A 287 -50.34 -37.86 19.94
CA SER A 287 -51.63 -37.13 19.85
C SER A 287 -52.77 -38.05 19.40
N ALA A 288 -52.49 -39.04 18.55
CA ALA A 288 -53.51 -40.03 18.09
C ALA A 288 -53.94 -41.04 19.18
N PHE A 289 -53.04 -41.35 20.14
CA PHE A 289 -53.31 -42.25 21.26
C PHE A 289 -53.72 -41.54 22.54
N LYS A 290 -53.82 -40.20 22.60
CA LYS A 290 -54.26 -39.48 23.77
C LYS A 290 -55.78 -39.71 23.97
N PRO A 291 -56.20 -40.31 25.11
CA PRO A 291 -57.64 -40.56 25.36
C PRO A 291 -58.39 -39.23 25.50
N ASP A 292 -59.51 -39.14 24.83
CA ASP A 292 -60.36 -37.95 24.91
C ASP A 292 -60.80 -37.73 26.39
N PRO A 293 -60.63 -36.50 26.93
CA PRO A 293 -60.98 -36.21 28.32
C PRO A 293 -62.51 -36.18 28.55
N HIS A 294 -63.34 -36.39 27.52
CA HIS A 294 -64.79 -36.31 27.63
C HIS A 294 -65.52 -37.64 27.81
N THR A 295 -64.84 -38.80 27.95
CA THR A 295 -65.50 -40.04 28.27
C THR A 295 -65.46 -40.36 29.79
N LYS A 296 -65.97 -39.50 30.61
CA LYS A 296 -66.38 -39.75 32.01
C LYS A 296 -67.69 -39.10 32.28
N THR A 297 -68.76 -39.79 31.86
CA THR A 297 -70.11 -39.71 32.48
C THR A 297 -70.94 -40.90 31.99
N GLU A 298 -71.00 -41.93 32.77
CA GLU A 298 -72.23 -42.52 33.39
C GLU A 298 -71.82 -43.69 34.25
#